data_3e5694b4c0279b279f380a48e39c94b1
#
_entry.id   3e5694b4c0279b279f380a48e39c94b1
#
_cell.length_a   1.000
_cell.length_b   1.000
_cell.length_c   1.000
_cell.angle_alpha   90.00
_cell.angle_beta   90.00
_cell.angle_gamma   90.00
#
_symmetry.space_group_name_H-M   'P 1'
#
loop_
_entity.id
_entity.type
_entity.pdbx_description
1 polymer ?
#
loop_
_entity_poly.entity_id
_entity_poly.type
_entity_poly.pdbx_seq_one_letter_code
_entity_poly.pdbx_strand_id
1 'polypeptide(L)'
;MATTGLLVVVDNSLASIRAVAYVAQILGGRRGFRVCLAHTLPSPPAGLTEFGGAEDPRKEKWLEARLRASRHLWVSAKKKKLSGSLELAYADLRRAGFARGEIEVHFCYPSDRRNAPKEILTLARERGCHTVVVGRRPLSWLREHLQSNPADELVRLGKGFTTWVVK
;
A
#
# COMPACT_ATOMS: atom_id res chain seq x y z
N MET A 1 -18.60 -18.68 9.72
CA MET A 1 -18.73 -18.22 8.31
C MET A 1 -17.38 -17.72 7.83
N ALA A 2 -16.97 -18.08 6.61
CA ALA A 2 -15.73 -17.58 6.06
C ALA A 2 -15.84 -16.08 5.80
N THR A 3 -14.86 -15.30 6.27
CA THR A 3 -14.82 -13.85 6.08
C THR A 3 -14.12 -13.53 4.75
N THR A 4 -14.79 -12.79 3.88
CA THR A 4 -14.22 -12.35 2.60
C THR A 4 -13.30 -11.15 2.81
N GLY A 5 -12.01 -11.32 2.48
CA GLY A 5 -11.01 -10.28 2.59
C GLY A 5 -10.92 -9.42 1.33
N LEU A 6 -10.93 -8.10 1.52
CA LEU A 6 -10.64 -7.12 0.47
C LEU A 6 -9.38 -6.35 0.84
N LEU A 7 -8.47 -6.17 -0.11
CA LEU A 7 -7.35 -5.27 0.03
C LEU A 7 -7.63 -3.97 -0.71
N VAL A 8 -7.61 -2.85 0.00
CA VAL A 8 -7.83 -1.51 -0.57
C VAL A 8 -6.51 -0.76 -0.58
N VAL A 9 -6.09 -0.37 -1.77
CA VAL A 9 -4.85 0.41 -1.95
C VAL A 9 -5.11 1.86 -1.59
N VAL A 10 -4.40 2.36 -0.58
CA VAL A 10 -4.51 3.74 -0.07
C VAL A 10 -3.22 4.50 -0.34
N ASP A 11 -3.36 5.66 -0.94
CA ASP A 11 -2.31 6.67 -1.06
C ASP A 11 -2.91 8.06 -0.78
N ASN A 12 -2.14 9.13 -0.97
CA ASN A 12 -2.65 10.49 -0.74
C ASN A 12 -3.44 11.07 -1.93
N SER A 13 -3.88 10.24 -2.87
CA SER A 13 -4.64 10.69 -4.05
C SER A 13 -6.15 10.71 -3.79
N LEU A 14 -6.87 11.58 -4.50
CA LEU A 14 -8.32 11.58 -4.52
C LEU A 14 -8.89 10.25 -5.05
N ALA A 15 -8.14 9.54 -5.90
CA ALA A 15 -8.56 8.25 -6.44
C ALA A 15 -8.62 7.19 -5.33
N SER A 16 -7.65 7.15 -4.41
CA SER A 16 -7.68 6.22 -3.29
C SER A 16 -8.80 6.55 -2.29
N ILE A 17 -9.05 7.84 -2.05
CA ILE A 17 -10.19 8.27 -1.20
C ILE A 17 -11.51 7.77 -1.79
N ARG A 18 -11.72 7.92 -3.10
CA ARG A 18 -12.92 7.38 -3.78
C ARG A 18 -13.01 5.86 -3.67
N ALA A 19 -11.88 5.14 -3.78
CA ALA A 19 -11.86 3.69 -3.63
C ALA A 19 -12.32 3.24 -2.24
N VAL A 20 -11.85 3.92 -1.18
CA VAL A 20 -12.28 3.66 0.21
C VAL A 20 -13.76 3.99 0.38
N ALA A 21 -14.21 5.16 -0.10
CA ALA A 21 -15.61 5.57 -0.02
C ALA A 21 -16.54 4.57 -0.75
N TYR A 22 -16.12 4.05 -1.91
CA TYR A 22 -16.86 3.04 -2.64
C TYR A 22 -17.01 1.74 -1.83
N VAL A 23 -15.93 1.24 -1.23
CA VAL A 23 -15.98 0.05 -0.37
C VAL A 23 -16.89 0.29 0.85
N ALA A 24 -16.77 1.46 1.48
CA ALA A 24 -17.61 1.87 2.60
C ALA A 24 -19.11 1.89 2.23
N GLN A 25 -19.45 2.41 1.05
CA GLN A 25 -20.82 2.50 0.55
C GLN A 25 -21.41 1.13 0.21
N ILE A 26 -20.64 0.26 -0.46
CA ILE A 26 -21.15 -1.03 -0.95
C ILE A 26 -21.20 -2.08 0.14
N LEU A 27 -20.23 -2.10 1.04
CA LEU A 27 -20.06 -3.18 2.04
C LEU A 27 -20.32 -2.74 3.47
N GLY A 28 -20.48 -1.44 3.72
CA GLY A 28 -20.74 -0.92 5.05
C GLY A 28 -21.97 -1.55 5.71
N GLY A 29 -21.84 -1.92 6.98
CA GLY A 29 -22.89 -2.61 7.74
C GLY A 29 -23.14 -4.07 7.35
N ARG A 30 -22.48 -4.60 6.31
CA ARG A 30 -22.60 -6.01 5.90
C ARG A 30 -21.65 -6.90 6.69
N ARG A 31 -22.14 -8.00 7.20
CA ARG A 31 -21.32 -9.01 7.91
C ARG A 31 -20.55 -9.90 6.93
N GLY A 32 -19.42 -10.44 7.39
CA GLY A 32 -18.64 -11.42 6.63
C GLY A 32 -17.60 -10.79 5.69
N PHE A 33 -17.33 -9.50 5.85
CA PHE A 33 -16.27 -8.81 5.12
C PHE A 33 -15.20 -8.26 6.08
N ARG A 34 -13.95 -8.29 5.64
CA ARG A 34 -12.84 -7.60 6.30
C ARG A 34 -12.05 -6.80 5.27
N VAL A 35 -11.52 -5.66 5.68
CA VAL A 35 -10.79 -4.75 4.82
C VAL A 35 -9.35 -4.63 5.30
N CYS A 36 -8.41 -4.90 4.41
CA CYS A 36 -6.99 -4.65 4.59
C CYS A 36 -6.62 -3.37 3.84
N LEU A 37 -6.35 -2.29 4.56
CA LEU A 37 -5.86 -1.05 3.99
C LEU A 37 -4.37 -1.19 3.72
N ALA A 38 -3.96 -1.16 2.46
CA ALA A 38 -2.58 -1.29 2.04
C ALA A 38 -2.04 0.06 1.57
N HIS A 39 -1.01 0.56 2.25
CA HIS A 39 -0.32 1.77 1.84
C HIS A 39 1.08 1.45 1.32
N THR A 40 1.35 1.88 0.09
CA THR A 40 2.67 1.70 -0.52
C THR A 40 3.57 2.87 -0.17
N LEU A 41 4.64 2.60 0.57
CA LEU A 41 5.68 3.58 0.85
C LEU A 41 6.53 3.83 -0.40
N PRO A 42 7.04 5.05 -0.60
CA PRO A 42 8.01 5.28 -1.66
C PRO A 42 9.27 4.44 -1.42
N SER A 43 9.97 4.08 -2.50
CA SER A 43 11.26 3.41 -2.39
C SER A 43 12.27 4.32 -1.69
N PRO A 44 13.12 3.79 -0.79
CA PRO A 44 14.19 4.57 -0.20
C PRO A 44 15.12 5.12 -1.27
N PRO A 45 15.74 6.29 -1.04
CA PRO A 45 16.79 6.81 -1.93
C PRO A 45 17.95 5.82 -2.09
N ALA A 46 18.63 5.83 -3.24
CA ALA A 46 19.75 4.93 -3.54
C ALA A 46 20.82 4.93 -2.42
N GLY A 47 21.17 6.11 -1.89
CA GLY A 47 22.12 6.21 -0.76
C GLY A 47 21.69 5.54 0.55
N LEU A 48 20.42 5.07 0.65
CA LEU A 48 19.93 4.26 1.77
C LEU A 48 19.75 2.77 1.41
N THR A 49 19.92 2.41 0.14
CA THR A 49 19.75 1.03 -0.36
C THR A 49 21.05 0.38 -0.80
N GLU A 50 21.97 1.17 -1.29
CA GLU A 50 23.25 0.69 -1.80
C GLU A 50 24.32 0.77 -0.72
N PHE A 51 24.97 -0.36 -0.51
CA PHE A 51 26.12 -0.49 0.37
C PHE A 51 27.36 -0.78 -0.47
N GLY A 52 28.29 0.17 -0.49
CA GLY A 52 29.49 0.08 -1.32
C GLY A 52 30.59 -0.87 -0.80
N GLY A 53 30.33 -1.59 0.31
CA GLY A 53 31.33 -2.41 0.98
C GLY A 53 32.47 -1.58 1.61
N ALA A 54 33.23 -2.18 2.52
CA ALA A 54 34.47 -1.63 3.04
C ALA A 54 35.48 -2.76 3.18
N GLU A 55 36.76 -2.47 2.87
CA GLU A 55 37.84 -3.47 2.99
C GLU A 55 38.09 -3.89 4.45
N ASP A 56 37.77 -3.03 5.42
CA ASP A 56 37.87 -3.32 6.87
C ASP A 56 36.52 -3.86 7.39
N PRO A 57 36.45 -5.09 7.92
CA PRO A 57 35.24 -5.70 8.46
C PRO A 57 34.59 -4.92 9.62
N ARG A 58 35.36 -4.18 10.42
CA ARG A 58 34.82 -3.36 11.50
C ARG A 58 34.11 -2.13 10.96
N LYS A 59 34.73 -1.49 9.95
CA LYS A 59 34.19 -0.34 9.26
C LYS A 59 32.91 -0.74 8.48
N GLU A 60 32.92 -1.92 7.88
CA GLU A 60 31.77 -2.49 7.18
C GLU A 60 30.57 -2.64 8.13
N LYS A 61 30.74 -3.31 9.28
CA LYS A 61 29.68 -3.46 10.29
C LYS A 61 29.14 -2.14 10.80
N TRP A 62 30.01 -1.16 11.02
CA TRP A 62 29.61 0.17 11.46
C TRP A 62 28.77 0.89 10.38
N LEU A 63 29.20 0.84 9.12
CA LEU A 63 28.48 1.42 7.99
C LEU A 63 27.11 0.78 7.78
N GLU A 64 27.02 -0.56 7.86
CA GLU A 64 25.76 -1.28 7.80
C GLU A 64 24.80 -0.88 8.92
N ALA A 65 25.27 -0.78 10.15
CA ALA A 65 24.45 -0.37 11.29
C ALA A 65 23.94 1.07 11.10
N ARG A 66 24.79 1.97 10.63
CA ARG A 66 24.41 3.36 10.32
C ARG A 66 23.39 3.43 9.19
N LEU A 67 23.56 2.63 8.13
CA LEU A 67 22.62 2.58 7.01
C LEU A 67 21.25 2.03 7.46
N ARG A 68 21.24 0.98 8.27
CA ARG A 68 20.00 0.44 8.86
C ARG A 68 19.27 1.48 9.71
N ALA A 69 19.99 2.20 10.57
CA ALA A 69 19.41 3.26 11.40
C ALA A 69 18.84 4.38 10.54
N SER A 70 19.57 4.85 9.54
CA SER A 70 19.11 5.90 8.61
C SER A 70 17.88 5.46 7.82
N ARG A 71 17.84 4.21 7.34
CA ARG A 71 16.67 3.62 6.67
C ARG A 71 15.46 3.55 7.59
N HIS A 72 15.65 3.13 8.83
CA HIS A 72 14.59 3.07 9.84
C HIS A 72 13.98 4.46 10.12
N LEU A 73 14.83 5.47 10.30
CA LEU A 73 14.39 6.87 10.48
C LEU A 73 13.61 7.38 9.27
N TRP A 74 14.11 7.11 8.06
CA TRP A 74 13.44 7.50 6.83
C TRP A 74 12.05 6.85 6.70
N VAL A 75 11.96 5.52 6.95
CA VAL A 75 10.69 4.78 6.93
C VAL A 75 9.72 5.34 7.95
N SER A 76 10.18 5.59 9.19
CA SER A 76 9.35 6.15 10.27
C SER A 76 8.82 7.54 9.92
N ALA A 77 9.65 8.41 9.35
CA ALA A 77 9.26 9.74 8.89
C ALA A 77 8.21 9.66 7.75
N LYS A 78 8.39 8.73 6.81
CA LYS A 78 7.42 8.51 5.73
C LYS A 78 6.09 7.97 6.25
N LYS A 79 6.11 6.99 7.15
CA LYS A 79 4.89 6.48 7.80
C LYS A 79 4.12 7.60 8.49
N LYS A 80 4.80 8.44 9.28
CA LYS A 80 4.19 9.57 9.98
C LYS A 80 3.54 10.56 9.00
N LYS A 81 4.19 10.86 7.86
CA LYS A 81 3.62 11.75 6.84
C LYS A 81 2.39 11.17 6.15
N LEU A 82 2.27 9.85 6.08
CA LEU A 82 1.24 9.12 5.35
C LEU A 82 0.12 8.60 6.27
N SER A 83 0.27 8.72 7.60
CA SER A 83 -0.73 8.26 8.57
C SER A 83 -2.09 8.93 8.38
N GLY A 84 -2.12 10.21 8.03
CA GLY A 84 -3.36 10.96 7.89
C GLY A 84 -4.34 10.38 6.87
N SER A 85 -3.88 9.93 5.71
CA SER A 85 -4.76 9.30 4.70
C SER A 85 -5.28 7.94 5.16
N LEU A 86 -4.45 7.17 5.87
CA LEU A 86 -4.86 5.90 6.45
C LEU A 86 -5.84 6.08 7.61
N GLU A 87 -5.61 7.07 8.45
CA GLU A 87 -6.53 7.41 9.56
C GLU A 87 -7.90 7.84 9.04
N LEU A 88 -7.94 8.66 7.98
CA LEU A 88 -9.19 9.03 7.32
C LEU A 88 -9.89 7.81 6.70
N ALA A 89 -9.17 6.98 5.96
CA ALA A 89 -9.70 5.76 5.37
C ALA A 89 -10.26 4.80 6.45
N TYR A 90 -9.53 4.64 7.55
CA TYR A 90 -9.97 3.85 8.70
C TYR A 90 -11.25 4.43 9.31
N ALA A 91 -11.30 5.74 9.55
CA ALA A 91 -12.45 6.41 10.12
C ALA A 91 -13.69 6.30 9.21
N ASP A 92 -13.51 6.40 7.88
CA ASP A 92 -14.60 6.24 6.90
C ASP A 92 -15.21 4.83 6.94
N LEU A 93 -14.38 3.80 6.97
CA LEU A 93 -14.84 2.42 7.11
C LEU A 93 -15.54 2.17 8.45
N ARG A 94 -15.01 2.75 9.55
CA ARG A 94 -15.65 2.68 10.87
C ARG A 94 -17.04 3.33 10.87
N ARG A 95 -17.18 4.51 10.26
CA ARG A 95 -18.47 5.20 10.10
C ARG A 95 -19.45 4.42 9.24
N ALA A 96 -18.96 3.68 8.26
CA ALA A 96 -19.78 2.81 7.42
C ALA A 96 -20.22 1.51 8.12
N GLY A 97 -19.77 1.24 9.35
CA GLY A 97 -20.24 0.11 10.15
C GLY A 97 -19.29 -1.08 10.24
N PHE A 98 -18.07 -1.00 9.68
CA PHE A 98 -17.06 -2.04 9.90
C PHE A 98 -16.60 -2.06 11.36
N ALA A 99 -16.53 -3.23 11.98
CA ALA A 99 -15.97 -3.38 13.32
C ALA A 99 -14.45 -3.12 13.33
N ARG A 100 -13.89 -2.76 14.49
CA ARG A 100 -12.45 -2.50 14.64
C ARG A 100 -11.59 -3.70 14.19
N GLY A 101 -12.01 -4.91 14.52
CA GLY A 101 -11.32 -6.16 14.16
C GLY A 101 -11.50 -6.58 12.69
N GLU A 102 -12.34 -5.88 11.92
CA GLU A 102 -12.56 -6.13 10.50
C GLU A 102 -11.70 -5.22 9.60
N ILE A 103 -10.94 -4.29 10.19
CA ILE A 103 -10.07 -3.36 9.47
C ILE A 103 -8.64 -3.57 9.92
N GLU A 104 -7.78 -3.96 8.99
CA GLU A 104 -6.33 -4.07 9.18
C GLU A 104 -5.61 -2.99 8.38
N VAL A 105 -4.45 -2.53 8.86
CA VAL A 105 -3.62 -1.53 8.18
C VAL A 105 -2.24 -2.10 7.95
N HIS A 106 -1.78 -2.08 6.70
CA HIS A 106 -0.49 -2.60 6.29
C HIS A 106 0.27 -1.61 5.43
N PHE A 107 1.60 -1.67 5.53
CA PHE A 107 2.52 -0.91 4.69
C PHE A 107 3.27 -1.85 3.76
N CYS A 108 3.26 -1.57 2.46
CA CYS A 108 4.09 -2.23 1.47
C CYS A 108 5.41 -1.47 1.31
N TYR A 109 6.51 -2.19 1.17
CA TYR A 109 7.87 -1.65 1.05
C TYR A 109 8.52 -2.08 -0.27
N PRO A 110 8.05 -1.58 -1.43
CA PRO A 110 8.62 -2.00 -2.70
C PRO A 110 10.07 -1.53 -2.81
N SER A 111 10.93 -2.42 -3.29
CA SER A 111 12.33 -2.09 -3.59
C SER A 111 12.44 -1.05 -4.72
N ASP A 112 11.48 -1.07 -5.65
CA ASP A 112 11.30 -0.13 -6.76
C ASP A 112 9.80 0.14 -6.94
N ARG A 113 9.44 1.34 -7.43
CA ARG A 113 8.05 1.71 -7.76
C ARG A 113 7.38 0.74 -8.74
N ARG A 114 8.13 0.19 -9.68
CA ARG A 114 7.66 -0.82 -10.64
C ARG A 114 7.27 -2.14 -9.98
N ASN A 115 7.79 -2.41 -8.79
CA ASN A 115 7.46 -3.60 -8.02
C ASN A 115 6.26 -3.41 -7.08
N ALA A 116 5.77 -2.18 -6.91
CA ALA A 116 4.65 -1.89 -6.03
C ALA A 116 3.39 -2.73 -6.31
N PRO A 117 2.95 -2.94 -7.57
CA PRO A 117 1.81 -3.82 -7.86
C PRO A 117 2.04 -5.27 -7.42
N LYS A 118 3.25 -5.80 -7.58
CA LYS A 118 3.61 -7.17 -7.15
C LYS A 118 3.56 -7.30 -5.64
N GLU A 119 4.11 -6.31 -4.92
CA GLU A 119 4.08 -6.27 -3.44
C GLU A 119 2.64 -6.19 -2.91
N ILE A 120 1.78 -5.40 -3.54
CA ILE A 120 0.36 -5.32 -3.20
C ILE A 120 -0.31 -6.69 -3.37
N LEU A 121 -0.08 -7.38 -4.49
CA LEU A 121 -0.66 -8.71 -4.76
C LEU A 121 -0.09 -9.78 -3.82
N THR A 122 1.17 -9.69 -3.44
CA THR A 122 1.80 -10.57 -2.44
C THR A 122 1.14 -10.37 -1.08
N LEU A 123 1.00 -9.12 -0.64
CA LEU A 123 0.29 -8.80 0.60
C LEU A 123 -1.16 -9.29 0.57
N ALA A 124 -1.88 -9.11 -0.54
CA ALA A 124 -3.25 -9.59 -0.69
C ALA A 124 -3.32 -11.11 -0.50
N ARG A 125 -2.39 -11.86 -1.09
CA ARG A 125 -2.31 -13.32 -0.96
C ARG A 125 -2.00 -13.74 0.47
N GLU A 126 -1.01 -13.13 1.11
CA GLU A 126 -0.61 -13.39 2.50
C GLU A 126 -1.76 -13.12 3.50
N ARG A 127 -2.59 -12.11 3.20
CA ARG A 127 -3.74 -11.75 4.03
C ARG A 127 -5.03 -12.46 3.64
N GLY A 128 -4.99 -13.39 2.69
CA GLY A 128 -6.18 -14.08 2.20
C GLY A 128 -7.23 -13.12 1.64
N CYS A 129 -6.80 -12.03 1.01
CA CYS A 129 -7.66 -11.10 0.29
C CYS A 129 -7.72 -11.54 -1.17
N HIS A 130 -8.89 -11.92 -1.65
CA HIS A 130 -9.09 -12.33 -3.04
C HIS A 130 -9.56 -11.18 -3.94
N THR A 131 -9.92 -10.05 -3.35
CA THR A 131 -10.33 -8.84 -4.06
C THR A 131 -9.35 -7.71 -3.74
N VAL A 132 -8.85 -7.06 -4.78
CA VAL A 132 -8.01 -5.85 -4.67
C VAL A 132 -8.79 -4.67 -5.22
N VAL A 133 -8.92 -3.61 -4.42
CA VAL A 133 -9.62 -2.38 -4.77
C VAL A 133 -8.61 -1.26 -4.94
N VAL A 134 -8.64 -0.58 -6.07
CA VAL A 134 -7.70 0.49 -6.41
C VAL A 134 -8.40 1.64 -7.10
N GLY A 135 -8.03 2.87 -6.73
CA GLY A 135 -8.50 4.07 -7.41
C GLY A 135 -7.72 4.32 -8.71
N ARG A 136 -8.43 4.64 -9.77
CA ARG A 136 -7.81 5.01 -11.07
C ARG A 136 -7.44 6.49 -11.08
N ARG A 137 -6.16 6.78 -11.30
CA ARG A 137 -5.67 8.14 -11.40
C ARG A 137 -6.04 8.77 -12.76
N PRO A 138 -6.29 10.10 -12.83
CA PRO A 138 -6.56 10.79 -14.08
C PRO A 138 -5.42 10.68 -15.09
N LEU A 139 -5.74 10.73 -16.39
CA LEU A 139 -4.75 10.71 -17.48
C LEU A 139 -3.77 11.89 -17.44
N SER A 140 -4.20 13.06 -16.93
CA SER A 140 -3.33 14.22 -16.74
C SER A 140 -2.12 13.91 -15.86
N TRP A 141 -2.37 13.21 -14.75
CA TRP A 141 -1.30 12.76 -13.84
C TRP A 141 -0.32 11.79 -14.54
N LEU A 142 -0.81 10.90 -15.41
CA LEU A 142 0.01 9.94 -16.15
C LEU A 142 0.95 10.64 -17.15
N ARG A 143 0.46 11.69 -17.83
CA ARG A 143 1.28 12.49 -18.76
C ARG A 143 2.42 13.22 -18.06
N GLU A 144 2.17 13.76 -16.86
CA GLU A 144 3.17 14.48 -16.07
C GLU A 144 4.26 13.54 -15.51
N HIS A 145 3.95 12.28 -15.26
CA HIS A 145 4.85 11.36 -14.57
C HIS A 145 5.43 10.24 -15.45
N LEU A 146 5.04 10.17 -16.74
CA LEU A 146 5.47 9.14 -17.71
C LEU A 146 5.42 7.69 -17.15
N GLN A 147 4.43 7.39 -16.30
CA GLN A 147 4.33 6.12 -15.58
C GLN A 147 3.03 5.39 -15.94
N SER A 148 3.07 4.06 -15.95
CA SER A 148 1.87 3.24 -16.06
C SER A 148 0.93 3.48 -14.86
N ASN A 149 -0.38 3.42 -15.11
CA ASN A 149 -1.36 3.52 -14.03
C ASN A 149 -1.25 2.27 -13.13
N PRO A 150 -1.05 2.43 -11.81
CA PRO A 150 -0.99 1.30 -10.90
C PRO A 150 -2.22 0.38 -10.98
N ALA A 151 -3.40 0.93 -11.29
CA ALA A 151 -4.62 0.16 -11.48
C ALA A 151 -4.53 -0.78 -12.70
N ASP A 152 -4.02 -0.29 -13.82
CA ASP A 152 -3.88 -1.09 -15.05
C ASP A 152 -2.82 -2.20 -14.86
N GLU A 153 -1.75 -1.92 -14.12
CA GLU A 153 -0.73 -2.90 -13.74
C GLU A 153 -1.30 -3.99 -12.81
N LEU A 154 -2.10 -3.61 -11.81
CA LEU A 154 -2.75 -4.56 -10.91
C LEU A 154 -3.73 -5.47 -11.65
N VAL A 155 -4.50 -4.94 -12.61
CA VAL A 155 -5.37 -5.75 -13.48
C VAL A 155 -4.55 -6.74 -14.31
N ARG A 156 -3.45 -6.29 -14.92
CA ARG A 156 -2.59 -7.13 -15.77
C ARG A 156 -1.91 -8.25 -14.99
N LEU A 157 -1.42 -7.97 -13.79
CA LEU A 157 -0.65 -8.90 -12.96
C LEU A 157 -1.52 -9.74 -12.01
N GLY A 158 -2.73 -9.30 -11.73
CA GLY A 158 -3.61 -9.86 -10.70
C GLY A 158 -4.31 -11.16 -11.08
N LYS A 159 -3.65 -12.07 -11.80
CA LYS A 159 -4.21 -13.40 -12.10
C LYS A 159 -4.61 -14.13 -10.81
N GLY A 160 -5.87 -14.57 -10.73
CA GLY A 160 -6.44 -15.21 -9.54
C GLY A 160 -7.01 -14.23 -8.50
N PHE A 161 -7.00 -12.92 -8.79
CA PHE A 161 -7.66 -11.90 -7.98
C PHE A 161 -8.82 -11.25 -8.73
N THR A 162 -9.84 -10.85 -7.99
CA THR A 162 -10.84 -9.88 -8.48
C THR A 162 -10.26 -8.47 -8.27
N THR A 163 -10.24 -7.64 -9.31
CA THR A 163 -9.76 -6.25 -9.19
C THR A 163 -10.90 -5.29 -9.43
N TRP A 164 -11.18 -4.43 -8.43
CA TRP A 164 -12.13 -3.33 -8.56
C TRP A 164 -11.35 -2.05 -8.85
N VAL A 165 -11.56 -1.48 -10.02
CA VAL A 165 -10.97 -0.21 -10.44
C VAL A 165 -12.01 0.89 -10.29
N VAL A 166 -11.85 1.73 -9.27
CA VAL A 166 -12.76 2.84 -8.95
C VAL A 166 -12.28 4.11 -9.67
N LYS A 167 -13.17 4.75 -10.44
CA LYS A 167 -12.89 5.99 -11.19
C LYS A 167 -13.30 7.24 -10.42
#